data_0654f9b4e990c4816e7a59762f435541
#
_entry.id   0654f9b4e990c4816e7a59762f435541
#
_cell.length_a   1.000
_cell.length_b   1.000
_cell.length_c   1.000
_cell.angle_alpha   90.00
_cell.angle_beta   90.00
_cell.angle_gamma   90.00
#
_symmetry.space_group_name_H-M   'P 1'
#
loop_
_entity.id
_entity.type
_entity.pdbx_description
1 polymer ?
#
loop_
_entity_poly.entity_id
_entity_poly.type
_entity_poly.pdbx_seq_one_letter_code
_entity_poly.pdbx_strand_id
1 'polypeptide(L)'
;GGEAPGIDLAAVHAQLRALRAAAEKLGLADDLTASSLLRFPDILRGSVLPADPLEIWPQAERATQSALACLDVMRQREGEALERDLRSRFAALKTVGGEIAQLAPAVPQVYKETLEKRLAELLEPGCVVDPALIAREVAVFADRCDVSEELTRLSSHFVQVEKVLDEGGACGRTLDFLCQELFREINTTGSKANNANISRLVIGFKAGLEAIREQVQNVE
;
A
#
# COMPACT_ATOMS: atom_id res chain seq x y z
N GLY A 1 -46.24 6.96 6.71
CA GLY A 1 -47.16 7.90 7.33
C GLY A 1 -46.43 8.56 8.48
N GLY A 2 -45.89 9.81 8.26
CA GLY A 2 -45.27 10.57 9.34
C GLY A 2 -46.37 11.18 10.18
N GLU A 3 -46.44 10.82 11.44
CA GLU A 3 -47.21 11.57 12.40
C GLU A 3 -46.62 13.01 12.47
N ALA A 4 -47.51 14.01 12.39
CA ALA A 4 -47.09 15.38 12.59
C ALA A 4 -46.46 15.51 13.97
N PRO A 5 -45.34 16.23 14.13
CA PRO A 5 -44.70 16.41 15.44
C PRO A 5 -45.70 16.96 16.44
N GLY A 6 -46.04 16.15 17.43
CA GLY A 6 -46.98 16.55 18.49
C GLY A 6 -46.38 17.69 19.29
N ILE A 7 -47.14 18.79 19.45
CA ILE A 7 -46.77 19.90 20.32
C ILE A 7 -46.86 19.39 21.78
N ASP A 8 -45.77 19.46 22.54
CA ASP A 8 -45.79 19.18 23.98
C ASP A 8 -46.49 20.33 24.73
N LEU A 9 -47.79 20.17 24.91
CA LEU A 9 -48.62 21.18 25.60
C LEU A 9 -48.16 21.45 27.05
N ALA A 10 -47.61 20.46 27.74
CA ALA A 10 -47.13 20.63 29.09
C ALA A 10 -45.88 21.55 29.15
N ALA A 11 -44.92 21.32 28.22
CA ALA A 11 -43.74 22.18 28.07
C ALA A 11 -44.14 23.61 27.64
N VAL A 12 -45.07 23.74 26.70
CA VAL A 12 -45.61 25.02 26.25
C VAL A 12 -46.25 25.80 27.44
N HIS A 13 -47.09 25.13 28.22
CA HIS A 13 -47.72 25.75 29.40
C HIS A 13 -46.72 26.18 30.47
N ALA A 14 -45.68 25.39 30.73
CA ALA A 14 -44.62 25.74 31.67
C ALA A 14 -43.86 26.99 31.23
N GLN A 15 -43.53 27.08 29.96
CA GLN A 15 -42.78 28.21 29.36
C GLN A 15 -43.61 29.49 29.29
N LEU A 16 -44.89 29.38 28.93
CA LEU A 16 -45.83 30.51 28.97
C LEU A 16 -45.98 31.09 30.36
N ARG A 17 -46.11 30.23 31.40
CA ARG A 17 -46.17 30.70 32.79
C ARG A 17 -44.90 31.43 33.20
N ALA A 18 -43.72 30.93 32.82
CA ALA A 18 -42.46 31.57 33.14
C ALA A 18 -42.31 32.93 32.44
N LEU A 19 -42.70 33.04 31.18
CA LEU A 19 -42.69 34.31 30.44
C LEU A 19 -43.66 35.35 31.00
N ARG A 20 -44.87 34.95 31.36
CA ARG A 20 -45.86 35.85 32.00
C ARG A 20 -45.39 36.35 33.37
N ALA A 21 -44.84 35.48 34.19
CA ALA A 21 -44.28 35.87 35.48
C ALA A 21 -43.06 36.82 35.30
N ALA A 22 -42.26 36.66 34.27
CA ALA A 22 -41.16 37.58 33.95
C ALA A 22 -41.69 38.93 33.45
N ALA A 23 -42.69 38.96 32.56
CA ALA A 23 -43.32 40.18 32.04
C ALA A 23 -43.95 41.01 33.18
N GLU A 24 -44.68 40.36 34.08
CA GLU A 24 -45.26 41.00 35.29
C GLU A 24 -44.20 41.67 36.17
N LYS A 25 -43.12 40.95 36.48
CA LYS A 25 -42.00 41.50 37.29
C LYS A 25 -41.30 42.68 36.61
N LEU A 26 -41.28 42.72 35.27
CA LEU A 26 -40.63 43.77 34.49
C LEU A 26 -41.57 44.89 34.10
N GLY A 27 -42.87 44.83 34.49
CA GLY A 27 -43.88 45.83 34.15
C GLY A 27 -44.21 45.88 32.63
N LEU A 28 -44.02 44.76 31.94
CA LEU A 28 -44.28 44.65 30.48
C LEU A 28 -45.73 44.17 30.26
N ALA A 29 -46.35 44.64 29.16
CA ALA A 29 -47.66 44.13 28.75
C ALA A 29 -47.55 42.67 28.27
N ASP A 30 -48.58 41.85 28.62
CA ASP A 30 -48.68 40.48 28.06
C ASP A 30 -49.25 40.55 26.64
N ASP A 31 -48.36 40.47 25.66
CA ASP A 31 -48.69 40.45 24.21
C ASP A 31 -48.44 39.05 23.57
N LEU A 32 -48.36 38.01 24.42
CA LEU A 32 -48.11 36.66 23.97
C LEU A 32 -49.28 36.13 23.16
N THR A 33 -49.04 35.87 21.88
CA THR A 33 -49.98 35.28 20.91
C THR A 33 -49.53 33.90 20.46
N ALA A 34 -50.43 33.14 19.83
CA ALA A 34 -50.06 31.85 19.26
C ALA A 34 -48.89 31.97 18.24
N SER A 35 -48.79 33.10 17.53
CA SER A 35 -47.67 33.37 16.63
C SER A 35 -46.34 33.63 17.34
N SER A 36 -46.36 34.09 18.59
CA SER A 36 -45.17 34.24 19.42
C SER A 36 -44.58 32.87 19.78
N LEU A 37 -45.39 31.83 19.92
CA LEU A 37 -44.92 30.46 20.21
C LEU A 37 -44.14 29.86 19.06
N LEU A 38 -44.43 30.24 17.82
CA LEU A 38 -43.69 29.78 16.64
C LEU A 38 -42.25 30.29 16.58
N ARG A 39 -41.91 31.32 17.36
CA ARG A 39 -40.54 31.85 17.45
C ARG A 39 -39.63 31.04 18.39
N PHE A 40 -40.18 30.07 19.10
CA PHE A 40 -39.46 29.19 20.00
C PHE A 40 -39.33 27.80 19.32
N PRO A 41 -38.22 27.53 18.63
CA PRO A 41 -38.07 26.29 17.88
C PRO A 41 -38.18 25.03 18.75
N ASP A 42 -37.83 25.11 20.02
CA ASP A 42 -37.87 24.01 20.98
C ASP A 42 -39.30 23.60 21.38
N ILE A 43 -40.30 24.47 21.18
CA ILE A 43 -41.72 24.17 21.43
C ILE A 43 -42.30 23.29 20.30
N LEU A 44 -41.79 23.48 19.06
CA LEU A 44 -42.23 22.72 17.89
C LEU A 44 -41.47 21.40 17.75
N ARG A 45 -40.31 21.30 18.35
CA ARG A 45 -39.63 20.02 18.54
C ARG A 45 -40.26 19.43 19.79
N GLY A 46 -41.27 18.54 19.64
CA GLY A 46 -41.75 17.75 20.78
C GLY A 46 -40.55 17.37 21.63
N SER A 47 -40.65 17.45 22.96
CA SER A 47 -39.56 17.13 23.87
C SER A 47 -39.09 15.72 23.54
N VAL A 48 -38.10 15.64 22.65
CA VAL A 48 -37.27 14.45 22.57
C VAL A 48 -36.50 14.50 23.88
N LEU A 49 -37.12 13.96 24.93
CA LEU A 49 -36.39 13.65 26.17
C LEU A 49 -35.11 12.94 25.66
N PRO A 50 -33.92 13.40 26.10
CA PRO A 50 -32.72 12.68 25.76
C PRO A 50 -32.98 11.23 26.19
N ALA A 51 -33.06 10.32 25.21
CA ALA A 51 -33.33 8.92 25.49
C ALA A 51 -32.30 8.46 26.52
N ASP A 52 -32.75 7.73 27.54
CA ASP A 52 -31.84 7.24 28.57
C ASP A 52 -30.67 6.52 27.90
N PRO A 53 -29.42 6.91 28.13
CA PRO A 53 -28.27 6.24 27.58
C PRO A 53 -28.30 4.72 27.83
N LEU A 54 -28.87 4.27 28.94
CA LEU A 54 -29.02 2.85 29.26
C LEU A 54 -30.05 2.14 28.38
N GLU A 55 -31.04 2.84 27.86
CA GLU A 55 -32.03 2.26 26.91
C GLU A 55 -31.47 2.17 25.48
N ILE A 56 -30.62 3.12 25.09
CA ILE A 56 -30.03 3.18 23.76
C ILE A 56 -28.82 2.25 23.66
N TRP A 57 -28.05 2.11 24.74
CA TRP A 57 -26.78 1.36 24.73
C TRP A 57 -26.86 -0.04 24.10
N PRO A 58 -27.85 -0.91 24.45
CA PRO A 58 -27.92 -2.24 23.88
C PRO A 58 -28.15 -2.26 22.36
N GLN A 59 -28.77 -1.21 21.81
CA GLN A 59 -28.99 -1.08 20.35
C GLN A 59 -27.70 -0.58 19.68
N ALA A 60 -27.04 0.40 20.26
CA ALA A 60 -25.76 0.93 19.81
C ALA A 60 -24.67 -0.17 19.83
N GLU A 61 -24.60 -0.94 20.91
CA GLU A 61 -23.67 -2.06 21.05
C GLU A 61 -23.88 -3.11 19.96
N ARG A 62 -25.11 -3.57 19.73
CA ARG A 62 -25.45 -4.52 18.66
C ARG A 62 -25.09 -3.98 17.27
N ALA A 63 -25.42 -2.70 17.01
CA ALA A 63 -25.09 -2.07 15.73
C ALA A 63 -23.56 -2.00 15.50
N THR A 64 -22.82 -1.63 16.56
CA THR A 64 -21.36 -1.58 16.52
C THR A 64 -20.74 -2.96 16.31
N GLN A 65 -21.20 -3.97 17.06
CA GLN A 65 -20.74 -5.37 16.90
C GLN A 65 -21.01 -5.89 15.48
N SER A 66 -22.20 -5.60 14.93
CA SER A 66 -22.54 -5.99 13.55
C SER A 66 -21.64 -5.28 12.53
N ALA A 67 -21.38 -4.00 12.72
CA ALA A 67 -20.49 -3.24 11.83
C ALA A 67 -19.05 -3.76 11.89
N LEU A 68 -18.52 -4.07 13.07
CA LEU A 68 -17.20 -4.66 13.26
C LEU A 68 -17.11 -6.04 12.59
N ALA A 69 -18.10 -6.90 12.79
CA ALA A 69 -18.13 -8.20 12.13
C ALA A 69 -18.15 -8.09 10.60
N CYS A 70 -18.90 -7.15 10.05
CA CYS A 70 -18.88 -6.87 8.61
C CYS A 70 -17.51 -6.37 8.14
N LEU A 71 -16.89 -5.48 8.91
CA LEU A 71 -15.54 -4.96 8.61
C LEU A 71 -14.50 -6.09 8.59
N ASP A 72 -14.52 -6.98 9.58
CA ASP A 72 -13.59 -8.12 9.65
C ASP A 72 -13.74 -9.05 8.43
N VAL A 73 -14.97 -9.34 8.01
CA VAL A 73 -15.23 -10.14 6.80
C VAL A 73 -14.71 -9.44 5.55
N MET A 74 -14.87 -8.11 5.45
CA MET A 74 -14.33 -7.35 4.31
C MET A 74 -12.82 -7.36 4.30
N ARG A 75 -12.17 -7.08 5.44
CA ARG A 75 -10.70 -7.10 5.59
C ARG A 75 -10.10 -8.46 5.25
N GLN A 76 -10.74 -9.55 5.68
CA GLN A 76 -10.29 -10.89 5.36
C GLN A 76 -10.34 -11.15 3.85
N ARG A 77 -11.44 -10.82 3.18
CA ARG A 77 -11.58 -11.02 1.72
C ARG A 77 -10.58 -10.19 0.92
N GLU A 78 -10.39 -8.95 1.33
CA GLU A 78 -9.44 -8.03 0.69
C GLU A 78 -8.01 -8.51 0.91
N GLY A 79 -7.66 -8.93 2.13
CA GLY A 79 -6.35 -9.51 2.46
C GLY A 79 -6.04 -10.76 1.65
N GLU A 80 -6.98 -11.71 1.53
CA GLU A 80 -6.81 -12.93 0.71
C GLU A 80 -6.63 -12.60 -0.80
N ALA A 81 -7.30 -11.55 -1.30
CA ALA A 81 -7.12 -11.13 -2.68
C ALA A 81 -5.75 -10.48 -2.90
N LEU A 82 -5.32 -9.63 -1.98
CA LEU A 82 -4.04 -8.95 -1.99
C LEU A 82 -2.87 -9.95 -1.86
N GLU A 83 -2.97 -10.93 -0.97
CA GLU A 83 -1.98 -11.99 -0.82
C GLU A 83 -1.78 -12.74 -2.14
N ARG A 84 -2.86 -13.15 -2.80
CA ARG A 84 -2.78 -13.86 -4.10
C ARG A 84 -2.12 -13.01 -5.18
N ASP A 85 -2.43 -11.73 -5.24
CA ASP A 85 -1.80 -10.80 -6.19
C ASP A 85 -0.31 -10.63 -5.90
N LEU A 86 0.06 -10.39 -4.63
CA LEU A 86 1.46 -10.26 -4.22
C LEU A 86 2.27 -11.53 -4.52
N ARG A 87 1.75 -12.73 -4.19
CA ARG A 87 2.41 -14.01 -4.50
C ARG A 87 2.65 -14.16 -6.01
N SER A 88 1.65 -13.84 -6.83
CA SER A 88 1.76 -13.90 -8.30
C SER A 88 2.85 -12.96 -8.83
N ARG A 89 2.88 -11.73 -8.34
CA ARG A 89 3.88 -10.72 -8.74
C ARG A 89 5.30 -11.08 -8.30
N PHE A 90 5.47 -11.53 -7.05
CA PHE A 90 6.79 -11.99 -6.58
C PHE A 90 7.27 -13.22 -7.35
N ALA A 91 6.40 -14.16 -7.71
CA ALA A 91 6.75 -15.31 -8.55
C ALA A 91 7.21 -14.88 -9.94
N ALA A 92 6.56 -13.88 -10.55
CA ALA A 92 6.98 -13.32 -11.82
C ALA A 92 8.38 -12.67 -11.73
N LEU A 93 8.65 -11.89 -10.67
CA LEU A 93 9.99 -11.31 -10.46
C LEU A 93 11.05 -12.37 -10.20
N LYS A 94 10.73 -13.42 -9.46
CA LYS A 94 11.63 -14.57 -9.25
C LYS A 94 11.99 -15.25 -10.55
N THR A 95 11.05 -15.38 -11.48
CA THR A 95 11.30 -15.91 -12.84
C THR A 95 12.28 -15.02 -13.60
N VAL A 96 12.07 -13.69 -13.58
CA VAL A 96 13.00 -12.73 -14.23
C VAL A 96 14.40 -12.81 -13.60
N GLY A 97 14.50 -12.96 -12.28
CA GLY A 97 15.78 -13.19 -11.59
C GLY A 97 16.48 -14.47 -12.09
N GLY A 98 15.72 -15.54 -12.33
CA GLY A 98 16.21 -16.80 -12.91
C GLY A 98 16.72 -16.63 -14.35
N GLU A 99 16.04 -15.84 -15.18
CA GLU A 99 16.49 -15.52 -16.53
C GLU A 99 17.82 -14.76 -16.53
N ILE A 100 17.98 -13.79 -15.62
CA ILE A 100 19.25 -13.07 -15.42
C ILE A 100 20.36 -14.04 -15.03
N ALA A 101 20.09 -14.97 -14.10
CA ALA A 101 21.05 -15.98 -13.64
C ALA A 101 21.51 -16.91 -14.78
N GLN A 102 20.63 -17.19 -15.75
CA GLN A 102 21.00 -18.00 -16.94
C GLN A 102 21.85 -17.22 -17.94
N LEU A 103 21.64 -15.90 -18.06
CA LEU A 103 22.38 -15.06 -19.02
C LEU A 103 23.75 -14.62 -18.49
N ALA A 104 23.89 -14.41 -17.18
CA ALA A 104 25.09 -13.84 -16.58
C ALA A 104 26.39 -14.60 -16.89
N PRO A 105 26.43 -15.96 -16.85
CA PRO A 105 27.66 -16.71 -17.13
C PRO A 105 28.20 -16.54 -18.55
N ALA A 106 27.36 -16.19 -19.53
CA ALA A 106 27.78 -16.01 -20.92
C ALA A 106 28.42 -14.62 -21.20
N VAL A 107 28.26 -13.65 -20.26
CA VAL A 107 28.72 -12.27 -20.48
C VAL A 107 30.21 -12.13 -20.73
N PRO A 108 31.13 -12.80 -20.00
CA PRO A 108 32.56 -12.71 -20.28
C PRO A 108 32.96 -13.29 -21.65
N GLN A 109 32.30 -14.34 -22.08
CA GLN A 109 32.56 -14.96 -23.39
C GLN A 109 32.14 -14.02 -24.55
N VAL A 110 30.96 -13.42 -24.46
CA VAL A 110 30.48 -12.42 -25.43
C VAL A 110 31.40 -11.20 -25.48
N TYR A 111 31.92 -10.79 -24.35
CA TYR A 111 32.90 -9.70 -24.25
C TYR A 111 34.18 -10.08 -25.00
N LYS A 112 34.72 -11.29 -24.77
CA LYS A 112 35.92 -11.80 -25.44
C LYS A 112 35.78 -11.76 -26.95
N GLU A 113 34.69 -12.32 -27.47
CA GLU A 113 34.41 -12.36 -28.92
C GLU A 113 34.33 -10.95 -29.53
N THR A 114 33.67 -10.03 -28.80
CA THR A 114 33.58 -8.63 -29.23
C THR A 114 34.94 -7.92 -29.21
N LEU A 115 35.76 -8.19 -28.17
CA LEU A 115 37.10 -7.65 -28.06
C LEU A 115 37.99 -8.12 -29.19
N GLU A 116 38.03 -9.45 -29.48
CA GLU A 116 38.80 -10.06 -30.55
C GLU A 116 38.42 -9.47 -31.93
N LYS A 117 37.12 -9.30 -32.17
CA LYS A 117 36.58 -8.68 -33.39
C LYS A 117 37.06 -7.23 -33.55
N ARG A 118 36.97 -6.43 -32.50
CA ARG A 118 37.42 -5.02 -32.50
C ARG A 118 38.92 -4.91 -32.71
N LEU A 119 39.71 -5.80 -32.12
CA LEU A 119 41.14 -5.83 -32.30
C LEU A 119 41.50 -6.16 -33.76
N ALA A 120 40.80 -7.14 -34.39
CA ALA A 120 40.99 -7.48 -35.79
C ALA A 120 40.65 -6.33 -36.76
N GLU A 121 39.68 -5.45 -36.37
CA GLU A 121 39.33 -4.26 -37.17
C GLU A 121 40.31 -3.10 -37.00
N LEU A 122 40.99 -3.00 -35.87
CA LEU A 122 41.86 -1.87 -35.52
C LEU A 122 43.34 -2.10 -35.86
N LEU A 123 43.77 -3.36 -35.95
CA LEU A 123 45.17 -3.71 -36.18
C LEU A 123 45.49 -3.87 -37.69
N GLU A 124 46.72 -3.54 -38.06
CA GLU A 124 47.18 -3.76 -39.42
C GLU A 124 47.22 -5.26 -39.80
N PRO A 125 46.99 -5.60 -41.06
CA PRO A 125 47.04 -6.97 -41.51
C PRO A 125 48.36 -7.64 -41.16
N GLY A 126 48.32 -8.75 -40.39
CA GLY A 126 49.50 -9.48 -39.94
C GLY A 126 49.98 -9.16 -38.53
N CYS A 127 49.36 -8.19 -37.83
CA CYS A 127 49.64 -7.97 -36.42
C CYS A 127 48.93 -9.04 -35.55
N VAL A 128 49.71 -9.77 -34.77
CA VAL A 128 49.19 -10.81 -33.84
C VAL A 128 49.17 -10.27 -32.43
N VAL A 129 47.99 -10.26 -31.82
CA VAL A 129 47.85 -9.92 -30.38
C VAL A 129 48.23 -11.15 -29.56
N ASP A 130 49.02 -10.91 -28.51
CA ASP A 130 49.35 -11.97 -27.55
C ASP A 130 48.07 -12.48 -26.86
N PRO A 131 47.72 -13.77 -27.00
CA PRO A 131 46.55 -14.36 -26.37
C PRO A 131 46.53 -14.20 -24.83
N ALA A 132 47.70 -14.09 -24.20
CA ALA A 132 47.79 -13.91 -22.77
C ALA A 132 47.27 -12.53 -22.32
N LEU A 133 47.45 -11.50 -23.16
CA LEU A 133 46.89 -10.16 -22.88
C LEU A 133 45.37 -10.16 -23.01
N ILE A 134 44.81 -10.84 -24.02
CA ILE A 134 43.35 -10.98 -24.16
C ILE A 134 42.78 -11.77 -22.99
N ALA A 135 43.40 -12.88 -22.59
CA ALA A 135 42.95 -13.68 -21.46
C ALA A 135 42.94 -12.89 -20.15
N ARG A 136 43.98 -12.06 -19.91
CA ARG A 136 44.07 -11.22 -18.75
C ARG A 136 42.95 -10.16 -18.71
N GLU A 137 42.70 -9.50 -19.85
CA GLU A 137 41.65 -8.47 -19.96
C GLU A 137 40.26 -9.08 -19.72
N VAL A 138 40.01 -10.26 -20.31
CA VAL A 138 38.73 -10.99 -20.10
C VAL A 138 38.57 -11.42 -18.64
N ALA A 139 39.64 -11.86 -17.96
CA ALA A 139 39.57 -12.20 -16.52
C ALA A 139 39.24 -10.99 -15.67
N VAL A 140 39.88 -9.84 -15.88
CA VAL A 140 39.57 -8.58 -15.18
C VAL A 140 38.14 -8.13 -15.44
N PHE A 141 37.66 -8.28 -16.68
CA PHE A 141 36.27 -7.96 -17.01
C PHE A 141 35.29 -8.93 -16.35
N ALA A 142 35.59 -10.24 -16.31
CA ALA A 142 34.75 -11.24 -15.65
C ALA A 142 34.55 -10.94 -14.18
N ASP A 143 35.62 -10.56 -13.45
CA ASP A 143 35.54 -10.15 -12.06
C ASP A 143 34.65 -8.91 -11.85
N ARG A 144 34.71 -7.95 -12.78
CA ARG A 144 33.89 -6.73 -12.69
C ARG A 144 32.42 -6.94 -13.00
N CYS A 145 32.09 -7.88 -13.86
CA CYS A 145 30.71 -8.18 -14.24
C CYS A 145 30.11 -9.36 -13.46
N ASP A 146 30.84 -9.90 -12.48
CA ASP A 146 30.31 -10.95 -11.62
C ASP A 146 29.16 -10.43 -10.75
N VAL A 147 28.01 -11.10 -10.91
CA VAL A 147 26.75 -10.81 -10.20
C VAL A 147 26.26 -12.00 -9.38
N SER A 148 27.12 -13.00 -9.15
CA SER A 148 26.75 -14.23 -8.45
C SER A 148 26.32 -13.98 -7.01
N GLU A 149 26.96 -13.04 -6.32
CA GLU A 149 26.61 -12.66 -4.97
C GLU A 149 25.22 -11.98 -4.91
N GLU A 150 24.97 -11.03 -5.81
CA GLU A 150 23.69 -10.34 -5.90
C GLU A 150 22.54 -11.29 -6.20
N LEU A 151 22.74 -12.24 -7.12
CA LEU A 151 21.74 -13.25 -7.47
C LEU A 151 21.48 -14.22 -6.29
N THR A 152 22.50 -14.58 -5.53
CA THR A 152 22.36 -15.40 -4.33
C THR A 152 21.57 -14.66 -3.26
N ARG A 153 21.86 -13.38 -3.02
CA ARG A 153 21.10 -12.54 -2.08
C ARG A 153 19.67 -12.33 -2.54
N LEU A 154 19.46 -12.07 -3.84
CA LEU A 154 18.15 -11.94 -4.45
C LEU A 154 17.30 -13.20 -4.18
N SER A 155 17.87 -14.39 -4.40
CA SER A 155 17.20 -15.66 -4.12
C SER A 155 16.86 -15.81 -2.63
N SER A 156 17.77 -15.44 -1.72
CA SER A 156 17.54 -15.48 -0.28
C SER A 156 16.39 -14.56 0.14
N HIS A 157 16.30 -13.36 -0.43
CA HIS A 157 15.21 -12.43 -0.13
C HIS A 157 13.85 -12.95 -0.64
N PHE A 158 13.80 -13.62 -1.79
CA PHE A 158 12.57 -14.28 -2.24
C PHE A 158 12.11 -15.37 -1.29
N VAL A 159 13.02 -16.18 -0.74
CA VAL A 159 12.67 -17.17 0.29
C VAL A 159 12.10 -16.50 1.54
N GLN A 160 12.67 -15.37 1.95
CA GLN A 160 12.14 -14.60 3.09
C GLN A 160 10.75 -14.01 2.80
N VAL A 161 10.52 -13.51 1.58
CA VAL A 161 9.18 -13.05 1.16
C VAL A 161 8.15 -14.15 1.26
N GLU A 162 8.46 -15.35 0.72
CA GLU A 162 7.56 -16.51 0.79
C GLU A 162 7.24 -16.86 2.26
N LYS A 163 8.25 -16.88 3.13
CA LYS A 163 8.08 -17.16 4.56
C LYS A 163 7.17 -16.12 5.24
N VAL A 164 7.39 -14.83 4.97
CA VAL A 164 6.59 -13.74 5.56
C VAL A 164 5.13 -13.82 5.10
N LEU A 165 4.89 -14.16 3.83
CA LEU A 165 3.53 -14.36 3.31
C LEU A 165 2.86 -15.62 3.89
N ASP A 166 3.62 -16.68 4.20
CA ASP A 166 3.10 -17.90 4.82
C ASP A 166 2.76 -17.70 6.30
N GLU A 167 3.54 -16.90 7.02
CA GLU A 167 3.28 -16.56 8.43
C GLU A 167 2.06 -15.63 8.58
N GLY A 168 1.77 -14.81 7.59
CA GLY A 168 0.63 -13.90 7.60
C GLY A 168 0.72 -12.78 8.63
N GLY A 169 -0.44 -12.20 8.97
CA GLY A 169 -0.53 -11.13 9.97
C GLY A 169 -0.08 -9.77 9.44
N ALA A 170 0.28 -8.85 10.33
CA ALA A 170 0.71 -7.49 10.00
C ALA A 170 2.12 -7.47 9.39
N CYS A 171 2.26 -7.85 8.13
CA CYS A 171 3.55 -8.08 7.48
C CYS A 171 4.01 -6.94 6.54
N GLY A 172 3.21 -5.89 6.34
CA GLY A 172 3.49 -4.83 5.36
C GLY A 172 4.87 -4.18 5.51
N ARG A 173 5.29 -3.83 6.73
CA ARG A 173 6.62 -3.24 6.97
C ARG A 173 7.77 -4.18 6.61
N THR A 174 7.61 -5.46 6.90
CA THR A 174 8.63 -6.48 6.59
C THR A 174 8.72 -6.69 5.08
N LEU A 175 7.58 -6.73 4.39
CA LEU A 175 7.53 -6.82 2.93
C LEU A 175 8.15 -5.58 2.26
N ASP A 176 7.86 -4.36 2.75
CA ASP A 176 8.49 -3.13 2.21
C ASP A 176 10.02 -3.17 2.37
N PHE A 177 10.52 -3.59 3.54
CA PHE A 177 11.96 -3.77 3.74
C PHE A 177 12.54 -4.79 2.75
N LEU A 178 11.89 -5.94 2.55
CA LEU A 178 12.35 -6.96 1.59
C LEU A 178 12.31 -6.44 0.15
N CYS A 179 11.32 -5.63 -0.21
CA CYS A 179 11.29 -4.94 -1.51
C CYS A 179 12.48 -3.98 -1.70
N GLN A 180 12.89 -3.27 -0.64
CA GLN A 180 14.08 -2.40 -0.70
C GLN A 180 15.36 -3.20 -0.90
N GLU A 181 15.51 -4.34 -0.21
CA GLU A 181 16.67 -5.22 -0.41
C GLU A 181 16.67 -5.84 -1.83
N LEU A 182 15.53 -6.34 -2.33
CA LEU A 182 15.40 -6.81 -3.71
C LEU A 182 15.78 -5.71 -4.71
N PHE A 183 15.36 -4.46 -4.47
CA PHE A 183 15.73 -3.33 -5.31
C PHE A 183 17.22 -3.05 -5.29
N ARG A 184 17.85 -3.15 -4.13
CA ARG A 184 19.30 -2.96 -3.97
C ARG A 184 20.08 -3.99 -4.78
N GLU A 185 19.74 -5.28 -4.64
CA GLU A 185 20.45 -6.36 -5.34
C GLU A 185 20.25 -6.28 -6.86
N ILE A 186 19.03 -6.03 -7.34
CA ILE A 186 18.78 -5.89 -8.77
C ILE A 186 19.43 -4.63 -9.38
N ASN A 187 19.55 -3.56 -8.60
CA ASN A 187 20.24 -2.34 -9.03
C ASN A 187 21.72 -2.57 -9.21
N THR A 188 22.36 -3.27 -8.28
CA THR A 188 23.78 -3.65 -8.35
C THR A 188 24.01 -4.61 -9.53
N THR A 189 23.14 -5.59 -9.72
CA THR A 189 23.14 -6.49 -10.88
C THR A 189 23.12 -5.70 -12.19
N GLY A 190 22.22 -4.72 -12.31
CA GLY A 190 22.11 -3.88 -13.52
C GLY A 190 23.34 -3.03 -13.79
N SER A 191 24.06 -2.57 -12.75
CA SER A 191 25.27 -1.77 -12.90
C SER A 191 26.51 -2.60 -13.28
N LYS A 192 26.57 -3.86 -12.83
CA LYS A 192 27.71 -4.77 -13.06
C LYS A 192 27.60 -5.55 -14.38
N ALA A 193 26.41 -6.04 -14.72
CA ALA A 193 26.22 -7.08 -15.75
C ALA A 193 26.68 -6.73 -17.16
N ASN A 194 26.84 -5.46 -17.50
CA ASN A 194 27.32 -4.94 -18.81
C ASN A 194 26.74 -5.70 -20.04
N ASN A 195 25.46 -6.02 -20.00
CA ASN A 195 24.75 -6.76 -21.04
C ASN A 195 23.37 -6.16 -21.29
N ALA A 196 23.04 -5.85 -22.56
CA ALA A 196 21.80 -5.18 -22.94
C ALA A 196 20.54 -5.99 -22.60
N ASN A 197 20.58 -7.32 -22.72
CA ASN A 197 19.46 -8.17 -22.39
C ASN A 197 19.22 -8.18 -20.88
N ILE A 198 20.28 -8.33 -20.07
CA ILE A 198 20.20 -8.24 -18.62
C ILE A 198 19.68 -6.86 -18.19
N SER A 199 20.20 -5.77 -18.79
CA SER A 199 19.71 -4.41 -18.49
C SER A 199 18.22 -4.24 -18.74
N ARG A 200 17.68 -4.83 -19.81
CA ARG A 200 16.24 -4.81 -20.10
C ARG A 200 15.44 -5.56 -19.04
N LEU A 201 15.90 -6.74 -18.64
CA LEU A 201 15.28 -7.54 -17.57
C LEU A 201 15.30 -6.79 -16.24
N VAL A 202 16.41 -6.14 -15.89
CA VAL A 202 16.55 -5.29 -14.69
C VAL A 202 15.56 -4.13 -14.68
N ILE A 203 15.34 -3.47 -15.83
CA ILE A 203 14.35 -2.39 -15.94
C ILE A 203 12.94 -2.94 -15.67
N GLY A 204 12.58 -4.07 -16.31
CA GLY A 204 11.29 -4.72 -16.09
C GLY A 204 11.09 -5.17 -14.62
N PHE A 205 12.15 -5.74 -14.03
CA PHE A 205 12.14 -6.14 -12.62
C PHE A 205 11.87 -4.94 -11.70
N LYS A 206 12.58 -3.83 -11.88
CA LYS A 206 12.38 -2.60 -11.07
C LYS A 206 10.96 -2.07 -11.17
N ALA A 207 10.39 -2.02 -12.39
CA ALA A 207 9.02 -1.58 -12.60
C ALA A 207 8.00 -2.50 -11.90
N GLY A 208 8.19 -3.82 -11.99
CA GLY A 208 7.35 -4.80 -11.29
C GLY A 208 7.48 -4.69 -9.76
N LEU A 209 8.68 -4.44 -9.26
CA LEU A 209 8.92 -4.29 -7.82
C LEU A 209 8.27 -3.00 -7.26
N GLU A 210 8.29 -1.90 -8.00
CA GLU A 210 7.61 -0.67 -7.58
C GLU A 210 6.09 -0.87 -7.52
N ALA A 211 5.50 -1.56 -8.49
CA ALA A 211 4.08 -1.92 -8.46
C ALA A 211 3.73 -2.84 -7.25
N ILE A 212 4.66 -3.71 -6.83
CA ILE A 212 4.49 -4.49 -5.59
C ILE A 212 4.52 -3.57 -4.36
N ARG A 213 5.46 -2.63 -4.29
CA ARG A 213 5.60 -1.71 -3.15
C ARG A 213 4.35 -0.86 -2.95
N GLU A 214 3.71 -0.40 -4.02
CA GLU A 214 2.43 0.31 -3.95
C GLU A 214 1.33 -0.55 -3.31
N GLN A 215 1.29 -1.85 -3.62
CA GLN A 215 0.33 -2.77 -3.01
C GLN A 215 0.67 -3.10 -1.55
N VAL A 216 1.95 -3.24 -1.23
CA VAL A 216 2.43 -3.51 0.14
C VAL A 216 2.05 -2.40 1.11
N GLN A 217 1.92 -1.14 0.66
CA GLN A 217 1.45 -0.03 1.49
C GLN A 217 0.01 -0.21 1.99
N ASN A 218 -0.79 -1.05 1.33
CA ASN A 218 -2.16 -1.38 1.74
C ASN A 218 -2.24 -2.61 2.66
N VAL A 219 -1.10 -3.24 2.98
CA VAL A 219 -1.01 -4.39 3.89
C VAL A 219 -0.90 -3.90 5.32
N GLU A 220 -1.90 -4.24 6.14
CA GLU A 220 -1.91 -3.98 7.60
C GLU A 220 -1.32 -5.14 8.40
#